data_6faad090ac365e96abb721f617b76c79
#
_entry.id   6faad090ac365e96abb721f617b76c79
#
_cell.length_a   1.000
_cell.length_b   1.000
_cell.length_c   1.000
_cell.angle_alpha   90.00
_cell.angle_beta   90.00
_cell.angle_gamma   90.00
#
_symmetry.space_group_name_H-M   'P 1'
#
loop_
_entity.id
_entity.type
_entity.pdbx_description
1 polymer ?
#
loop_
_entity_poly.entity_id
_entity_poly.type
_entity_poly.pdbx_seq_one_letter_code
_entity_poly.pdbx_strand_id
1 'polypeptide(L)'
;MAEKKVTVTTEDNITTEPYVAREEDLLRKYSKPILYAAGALIFLVAAWFGYEKLVREPKEQKSAEIIFPAESLFDKMATTGFNADSVNLVLNGGNSEGMKVTGLLNVLKNYGGTPAANRASYMVGAAYLHIRNFDKAVKHLKDFDANGATQIEIKKYTLLGHAYAEQNKKDDALSAYKKAASVNEKDDVFTADALMTAASYAESIGKTNDAIELYKKTKDNYPAAPAVQGGDVDKYLARLGVTNDNNDRK
;
A
#
# COMPACT_ATOMS: atom_id res chain seq x y z
N MET A 1 8.56 102.29 13.14
CA MET A 1 8.03 101.15 12.36
C MET A 1 9.02 100.02 12.58
N ALA A 2 8.63 99.01 13.35
CA ALA A 2 9.50 97.89 13.70
C ALA A 2 9.06 96.70 12.89
N GLU A 3 9.94 96.17 12.03
CA GLU A 3 9.74 94.93 11.32
C GLU A 3 9.94 93.74 12.26
N LYS A 4 8.90 92.89 12.30
CA LYS A 4 8.88 91.70 13.08
C LYS A 4 9.40 90.53 12.20
N LYS A 5 10.63 90.10 12.46
CA LYS A 5 11.15 88.89 11.82
C LYS A 5 10.42 87.65 12.39
N VAL A 6 9.71 86.93 11.51
CA VAL A 6 9.15 85.61 11.81
C VAL A 6 10.23 84.58 11.52
N THR A 7 10.75 83.94 12.55
CA THR A 7 11.62 82.81 12.45
C THR A 7 10.71 81.59 12.36
N VAL A 8 10.69 80.92 11.22
CA VAL A 8 10.09 79.63 11.04
C VAL A 8 11.10 78.56 11.41
N THR A 9 10.94 77.94 12.57
CA THR A 9 11.72 76.78 12.98
C THR A 9 10.96 75.55 12.37
N THR A 10 11.54 74.97 11.36
CA THR A 10 11.17 73.66 10.88
C THR A 10 11.96 72.62 11.68
N GLU A 11 11.33 72.06 12.71
CA GLU A 11 11.77 70.79 13.32
C GLU A 11 10.93 69.68 12.76
N ASP A 12 11.41 69.03 11.73
CA ASP A 12 10.98 67.70 11.34
C ASP A 12 12.23 66.82 11.25
N ASN A 13 12.76 66.42 12.40
CA ASN A 13 13.66 65.30 12.52
C ASN A 13 12.79 64.02 12.61
N ILE A 14 12.38 63.49 11.49
CA ILE A 14 11.90 62.14 11.41
C ILE A 14 13.12 61.23 11.50
N THR A 15 13.41 60.76 12.71
CA THR A 15 14.43 59.72 12.95
C THR A 15 13.88 58.41 12.47
N THR A 16 14.11 58.07 11.22
CA THR A 16 13.88 56.74 10.65
C THR A 16 15.02 55.75 10.94
N GLU A 17 15.96 56.11 11.79
CA GLU A 17 17.20 55.39 12.05
C GLU A 17 17.12 54.09 12.88
N PRO A 18 16.18 53.88 13.84
CA PRO A 18 16.28 52.66 14.66
C PRO A 18 15.81 51.39 13.97
N TYR A 19 15.00 51.50 12.89
CA TYR A 19 14.46 50.30 12.24
C TYR A 19 15.46 49.67 11.26
N VAL A 20 16.11 50.49 10.42
CA VAL A 20 17.08 50.01 9.40
C VAL A 20 18.36 49.48 10.06
N ALA A 21 18.85 50.14 11.10
CA ALA A 21 20.04 49.72 11.84
C ALA A 21 19.84 48.39 12.56
N ARG A 22 18.61 48.06 12.98
CA ARG A 22 18.28 46.81 13.67
C ARG A 22 18.22 45.64 12.70
N GLU A 23 17.78 45.86 11.46
CA GLU A 23 17.78 44.84 10.41
C GLU A 23 19.20 44.54 9.89
N GLU A 24 20.02 45.53 9.72
CA GLU A 24 21.43 45.36 9.31
C GLU A 24 22.24 44.59 10.37
N ASP A 25 22.03 44.85 11.65
CA ASP A 25 22.68 44.11 12.73
C ASP A 25 22.22 42.64 12.83
N LEU A 26 20.95 42.39 12.61
CA LEU A 26 20.42 41.01 12.56
C LEU A 26 20.96 40.23 11.35
N LEU A 27 20.97 40.84 10.18
CA LEU A 27 21.52 40.21 8.97
C LEU A 27 23.03 39.94 9.12
N ARG A 28 23.78 40.89 9.72
CA ARG A 28 25.22 40.75 9.94
C ARG A 28 25.54 39.68 10.98
N LYS A 29 24.72 39.57 12.04
CA LYS A 29 24.88 38.57 13.11
C LYS A 29 24.56 37.16 12.66
N TYR A 30 23.55 37.01 11.81
CA TYR A 30 23.06 35.68 11.35
C TYR A 30 23.52 35.32 9.94
N SER A 31 24.23 36.20 9.21
CA SER A 31 24.68 35.93 7.84
C SER A 31 25.55 34.67 7.73
N LYS A 32 26.49 34.47 8.64
CA LYS A 32 27.37 33.29 8.65
C LYS A 32 26.59 31.98 8.94
N PRO A 33 25.79 31.88 10.03
CA PRO A 33 25.01 30.66 10.27
C PRO A 33 23.97 30.40 9.20
N ILE A 34 23.35 31.43 8.60
CA ILE A 34 22.43 31.26 7.47
C ILE A 34 23.17 30.73 6.25
N LEU A 35 24.36 31.26 5.95
CA LEU A 35 25.18 30.78 4.84
C LEU A 35 25.58 29.30 5.01
N TYR A 36 25.98 28.90 6.23
CA TYR A 36 26.29 27.50 6.53
C TYR A 36 25.06 26.60 6.44
N ALA A 37 23.91 27.05 6.94
CA ALA A 37 22.66 26.30 6.83
C ALA A 37 22.23 26.13 5.36
N ALA A 38 22.32 27.21 4.57
CA ALA A 38 22.05 27.16 3.13
C ALA A 38 23.02 26.21 2.39
N GLY A 39 24.32 26.29 2.69
CA GLY A 39 25.33 25.40 2.13
C GLY A 39 25.07 23.91 2.49
N ALA A 40 24.72 23.64 3.74
CA ALA A 40 24.36 22.31 4.19
C ALA A 40 23.11 21.78 3.46
N LEU A 41 22.08 22.63 3.29
CA LEU A 41 20.88 22.26 2.55
C LEU A 41 21.20 21.92 1.07
N ILE A 42 21.99 22.77 0.41
CA ILE A 42 22.41 22.51 -0.99
C ILE A 42 23.21 21.22 -1.09
N PHE A 43 24.11 20.98 -0.12
CA PHE A 43 24.87 19.72 -0.08
C PHE A 43 23.97 18.49 0.08
N LEU A 44 22.98 18.55 0.99
CA LEU A 44 22.01 17.44 1.17
C LEU A 44 21.17 17.19 -0.09
N VAL A 45 20.73 18.26 -0.76
CA VAL A 45 19.98 18.14 -2.02
C VAL A 45 20.87 17.54 -3.13
N ALA A 46 22.12 17.99 -3.24
CA ALA A 46 23.05 17.46 -4.22
C ALA A 46 23.42 15.99 -3.95
N ALA A 47 23.62 15.64 -2.68
CA ALA A 47 23.90 14.27 -2.27
C ALA A 47 22.68 13.35 -2.53
N TRP A 48 21.47 13.83 -2.22
CA TRP A 48 20.23 13.10 -2.53
C TRP A 48 20.06 12.90 -4.04
N PHE A 49 20.26 13.93 -4.85
CA PHE A 49 20.17 13.84 -6.31
C PHE A 49 21.25 12.91 -6.89
N GLY A 50 22.47 13.00 -6.38
CA GLY A 50 23.56 12.09 -6.78
C GLY A 50 23.24 10.64 -6.44
N TYR A 51 22.72 10.36 -5.25
CA TYR A 51 22.28 9.03 -4.85
C TYR A 51 21.15 8.50 -5.76
N GLU A 52 20.14 9.34 -6.03
CA GLU A 52 19.02 8.97 -6.92
C GLU A 52 19.54 8.55 -8.32
N LYS A 53 20.37 9.39 -8.95
CA LYS A 53 20.85 9.19 -10.33
C LYS A 53 21.91 8.10 -10.49
N LEU A 54 22.82 7.97 -9.51
CA LEU A 54 23.98 7.07 -9.65
C LEU A 54 23.77 5.69 -9.01
N VAL A 55 22.83 5.59 -8.05
CA VAL A 55 22.65 4.37 -7.30
C VAL A 55 21.23 3.81 -7.49
N ARG A 56 20.20 4.65 -7.24
CA ARG A 56 18.81 4.17 -7.21
C ARG A 56 18.29 3.86 -8.62
N GLU A 57 18.34 4.79 -9.54
CA GLU A 57 17.83 4.57 -10.91
C GLU A 57 18.48 3.36 -11.62
N PRO A 58 19.82 3.20 -11.66
CA PRO A 58 20.43 2.03 -12.27
C PRO A 58 20.05 0.71 -11.60
N LYS A 59 19.88 0.74 -10.26
CA LYS A 59 19.44 -0.42 -9.48
C LYS A 59 18.00 -0.78 -9.83
N GLU A 60 17.10 0.19 -9.96
CA GLU A 60 15.70 -0.01 -10.33
C GLU A 60 15.57 -0.57 -11.77
N GLN A 61 16.26 0.02 -12.73
CA GLN A 61 16.27 -0.46 -14.12
C GLN A 61 16.74 -1.90 -14.20
N LYS A 62 17.87 -2.22 -13.61
CA LYS A 62 18.42 -3.58 -13.60
C LYS A 62 17.49 -4.58 -12.89
N SER A 63 16.86 -4.17 -11.78
CA SER A 63 15.92 -5.03 -11.06
C SER A 63 14.66 -5.32 -11.88
N ALA A 64 14.14 -4.33 -12.62
CA ALA A 64 12.98 -4.49 -13.50
C ALA A 64 13.26 -5.42 -14.68
N GLU A 65 14.48 -5.40 -15.24
CA GLU A 65 14.89 -6.32 -16.28
C GLU A 65 15.04 -7.76 -15.77
N ILE A 66 15.70 -7.92 -14.63
CA ILE A 66 16.03 -9.24 -14.06
C ILE A 66 14.78 -9.98 -13.55
N ILE A 67 13.78 -9.28 -13.03
CA ILE A 67 12.57 -9.91 -12.47
C ILE A 67 11.64 -10.47 -13.56
N PHE A 68 11.66 -9.89 -14.76
CA PHE A 68 10.69 -10.17 -15.83
C PHE A 68 10.50 -11.67 -16.14
N PRO A 69 11.57 -12.51 -16.30
CA PRO A 69 11.37 -13.93 -16.55
C PRO A 69 10.64 -14.66 -15.41
N ALA A 70 10.88 -14.27 -14.16
CA ALA A 70 10.19 -14.84 -13.01
C ALA A 70 8.73 -14.37 -12.91
N GLU A 71 8.43 -13.11 -13.22
CA GLU A 71 7.07 -12.57 -13.32
C GLU A 71 6.29 -13.32 -14.41
N SER A 72 6.84 -13.46 -15.62
CA SER A 72 6.19 -14.18 -16.71
C SER A 72 5.88 -15.64 -16.35
N LEU A 73 6.80 -16.31 -15.67
CA LEU A 73 6.58 -17.67 -15.22
C LEU A 73 5.51 -17.73 -14.11
N PHE A 74 5.49 -16.77 -13.20
CA PHE A 74 4.47 -16.68 -12.15
C PHE A 74 3.08 -16.45 -12.75
N ASP A 75 2.95 -15.57 -13.74
CA ASP A 75 1.68 -15.31 -14.45
C ASP A 75 1.22 -16.56 -15.23
N LYS A 76 2.14 -17.28 -15.85
CA LYS A 76 1.83 -18.57 -16.49
C LYS A 76 1.28 -19.57 -15.45
N MET A 77 1.91 -19.66 -14.28
CA MET A 77 1.41 -20.54 -13.20
C MET A 77 0.04 -20.12 -12.67
N ALA A 78 -0.27 -18.83 -12.63
CA ALA A 78 -1.57 -18.33 -12.21
C ALA A 78 -2.72 -18.82 -13.13
N THR A 79 -2.41 -19.12 -14.40
CA THR A 79 -3.39 -19.63 -15.38
C THR A 79 -3.36 -21.16 -15.53
N THR A 80 -2.19 -21.79 -15.42
CA THR A 80 -2.00 -23.23 -15.64
C THR A 80 -1.96 -24.05 -14.36
N GLY A 81 -1.90 -23.40 -13.22
CA GLY A 81 -1.77 -24.03 -11.90
C GLY A 81 -0.34 -24.00 -11.36
N PHE A 82 -0.25 -23.90 -10.04
CA PHE A 82 1.03 -23.91 -9.31
C PHE A 82 1.47 -25.35 -9.03
N ASN A 83 2.57 -25.77 -9.60
CA ASN A 83 3.22 -27.03 -9.25
C ASN A 83 4.55 -26.78 -8.54
N ALA A 84 5.04 -27.77 -7.79
CA ALA A 84 6.21 -27.63 -6.96
C ALA A 84 7.49 -27.22 -7.71
N ASP A 85 7.70 -27.75 -8.90
CA ASP A 85 8.89 -27.46 -9.70
C ASP A 85 8.88 -26.03 -10.23
N SER A 86 7.73 -25.58 -10.76
CA SER A 86 7.57 -24.19 -11.24
C SER A 86 7.67 -23.20 -10.10
N VAL A 87 7.09 -23.51 -8.93
CA VAL A 87 7.21 -22.68 -7.72
C VAL A 87 8.68 -22.60 -7.27
N ASN A 88 9.39 -23.73 -7.24
CA ASN A 88 10.81 -23.75 -6.91
C ASN A 88 11.64 -22.89 -7.89
N LEU A 89 11.35 -22.99 -9.19
CA LEU A 89 12.02 -22.21 -10.21
C LEU A 89 11.77 -20.70 -10.04
N VAL A 90 10.54 -20.29 -9.77
CA VAL A 90 10.21 -18.88 -9.50
C VAL A 90 10.91 -18.38 -8.22
N LEU A 91 10.93 -19.18 -7.16
CA LEU A 91 11.53 -18.77 -5.90
C LEU A 91 13.06 -18.71 -5.97
N ASN A 92 13.70 -19.77 -6.50
CA ASN A 92 15.15 -19.96 -6.39
C ASN A 92 15.90 -19.67 -7.69
N GLY A 93 15.20 -19.62 -8.83
CA GLY A 93 15.79 -19.43 -10.15
C GLY A 93 16.25 -20.74 -10.77
N GLY A 94 16.70 -20.63 -12.00
CA GLY A 94 17.15 -21.75 -12.82
C GLY A 94 17.05 -21.47 -14.32
N ASN A 95 16.88 -22.52 -15.11
CA ASN A 95 16.63 -22.40 -16.54
C ASN A 95 15.21 -22.92 -16.87
N SER A 96 14.45 -22.16 -17.64
CA SER A 96 13.15 -22.52 -18.15
C SER A 96 13.08 -22.25 -19.65
N GLU A 97 12.80 -23.26 -20.46
CA GLU A 97 12.61 -23.12 -21.90
C GLU A 97 13.78 -22.36 -22.60
N GLY A 98 15.03 -22.59 -22.14
CA GLY A 98 16.23 -21.91 -22.65
C GLY A 98 16.49 -20.51 -22.10
N MET A 99 15.61 -19.96 -21.27
CA MET A 99 15.78 -18.68 -20.59
C MET A 99 16.29 -18.87 -19.16
N LYS A 100 17.23 -18.01 -18.76
CA LYS A 100 17.69 -17.94 -17.38
C LYS A 100 16.68 -17.17 -16.54
N VAL A 101 16.10 -17.82 -15.54
CA VAL A 101 15.20 -17.21 -14.55
C VAL A 101 16.01 -16.84 -13.31
N THR A 102 16.03 -15.58 -12.96
CA THR A 102 16.56 -15.15 -11.65
C THR A 102 15.46 -15.35 -10.61
N GLY A 103 15.74 -16.15 -9.57
CA GLY A 103 14.75 -16.41 -8.52
C GLY A 103 14.35 -15.16 -7.78
N LEU A 104 13.07 -15.06 -7.42
CA LEU A 104 12.51 -13.91 -6.71
C LEU A 104 13.18 -13.67 -5.35
N LEU A 105 13.63 -14.73 -4.65
CA LEU A 105 14.39 -14.60 -3.41
C LEU A 105 15.74 -13.89 -3.62
N ASN A 106 16.36 -14.08 -4.78
CA ASN A 106 17.58 -13.37 -5.15
C ASN A 106 17.29 -11.89 -5.45
N VAL A 107 16.14 -11.59 -6.11
CA VAL A 107 15.69 -10.22 -6.34
C VAL A 107 15.47 -9.50 -5.00
N LEU A 108 14.79 -10.12 -4.05
CA LEU A 108 14.57 -9.56 -2.71
C LEU A 108 15.90 -9.26 -2.00
N LYS A 109 16.86 -10.18 -2.07
CA LYS A 109 18.15 -10.05 -1.41
C LYS A 109 19.00 -8.91 -1.98
N ASN A 110 19.08 -8.82 -3.30
CA ASN A 110 20.06 -7.92 -3.97
C ASN A 110 19.46 -6.57 -4.38
N TYR A 111 18.15 -6.51 -4.58
CA TYR A 111 17.44 -5.33 -5.07
C TYR A 111 16.41 -4.79 -4.09
N GLY A 112 16.52 -5.12 -2.80
CA GLY A 112 15.63 -4.59 -1.76
C GLY A 112 15.47 -3.07 -1.86
N GLY A 113 14.23 -2.58 -1.64
CA GLY A 113 13.85 -1.17 -1.77
C GLY A 113 13.50 -0.72 -3.18
N THR A 114 13.59 -1.59 -4.20
CA THR A 114 13.13 -1.28 -5.55
C THR A 114 11.67 -1.71 -5.75
N PRO A 115 10.95 -1.10 -6.73
CA PRO A 115 9.60 -1.54 -7.09
C PRO A 115 9.54 -3.02 -7.50
N ALA A 116 10.58 -3.53 -8.18
CA ALA A 116 10.67 -4.94 -8.55
C ALA A 116 10.76 -5.86 -7.33
N ALA A 117 11.57 -5.50 -6.32
CA ALA A 117 11.64 -6.27 -5.07
C ALA A 117 10.31 -6.23 -4.30
N ASN A 118 9.61 -5.09 -4.33
CA ASN A 118 8.28 -5.00 -3.74
C ASN A 118 7.30 -5.98 -4.41
N ARG A 119 7.25 -6.02 -5.75
CA ARG A 119 6.42 -7.00 -6.48
C ARG A 119 6.85 -8.44 -6.20
N ALA A 120 8.18 -8.68 -6.10
CA ALA A 120 8.72 -9.98 -5.72
C ALA A 120 8.20 -10.43 -4.35
N SER A 121 8.04 -9.53 -3.37
CA SER A 121 7.49 -9.88 -2.06
C SER A 121 6.08 -10.47 -2.16
N TYR A 122 5.21 -9.87 -2.97
CA TYR A 122 3.86 -10.41 -3.21
C TYR A 122 3.90 -11.81 -3.84
N MET A 123 4.67 -11.96 -4.94
CA MET A 123 4.76 -13.23 -5.66
C MET A 123 5.39 -14.33 -4.81
N VAL A 124 6.43 -14.02 -4.04
CA VAL A 124 7.06 -14.97 -3.10
C VAL A 124 6.08 -15.40 -2.02
N GLY A 125 5.31 -14.45 -1.47
CA GLY A 125 4.27 -14.74 -0.50
C GLY A 125 3.20 -15.68 -1.05
N ALA A 126 2.69 -15.40 -2.26
CA ALA A 126 1.73 -16.26 -2.94
C ALA A 126 2.33 -17.64 -3.28
N ALA A 127 3.56 -17.69 -3.78
CA ALA A 127 4.26 -18.94 -4.09
C ALA A 127 4.44 -19.82 -2.84
N TYR A 128 4.84 -19.24 -1.70
CA TYR A 128 4.95 -19.98 -0.44
C TYR A 128 3.59 -20.48 0.06
N LEU A 129 2.51 -19.75 -0.15
CA LEU A 129 1.17 -20.21 0.19
C LEU A 129 0.83 -21.51 -0.58
N HIS A 130 1.11 -21.56 -1.88
CA HIS A 130 0.84 -22.72 -2.72
C HIS A 130 1.63 -23.98 -2.33
N ILE A 131 2.85 -23.81 -1.84
CA ILE A 131 3.65 -24.96 -1.31
C ILE A 131 3.48 -25.14 0.20
N ARG A 132 2.44 -24.54 0.81
CA ARG A 132 2.02 -24.69 2.21
C ARG A 132 3.08 -24.24 3.23
N ASN A 133 3.98 -23.32 2.84
CA ASN A 133 4.92 -22.70 3.78
C ASN A 133 4.29 -21.38 4.29
N PHE A 134 3.31 -21.51 5.17
CA PHE A 134 2.44 -20.40 5.58
C PHE A 134 3.18 -19.32 6.37
N ASP A 135 4.18 -19.65 7.17
CA ASP A 135 4.98 -18.66 7.90
C ASP A 135 5.73 -17.71 6.96
N LYS A 136 6.36 -18.28 5.93
CA LYS A 136 7.04 -17.48 4.91
C LYS A 136 6.05 -16.71 4.06
N ALA A 137 4.90 -17.30 3.72
CA ALA A 137 3.84 -16.62 2.99
C ALA A 137 3.39 -15.35 3.74
N VAL A 138 3.05 -15.48 5.03
CA VAL A 138 2.64 -14.35 5.88
C VAL A 138 3.73 -13.28 5.94
N LYS A 139 5.00 -13.68 6.13
CA LYS A 139 6.11 -12.75 6.19
C LYS A 139 6.19 -11.89 4.91
N HIS A 140 6.29 -12.53 3.75
CA HIS A 140 6.49 -11.82 2.48
C HIS A 140 5.26 -11.03 2.05
N LEU A 141 4.04 -11.51 2.32
CA LEU A 141 2.82 -10.75 2.06
C LEU A 141 2.72 -9.50 2.95
N LYS A 142 3.20 -9.55 4.19
CA LYS A 142 3.28 -8.35 5.05
C LYS A 142 4.30 -7.35 4.57
N ASP A 143 5.44 -7.82 4.06
CA ASP A 143 6.52 -6.98 3.54
C ASP A 143 6.14 -6.27 2.23
N PHE A 144 5.12 -6.76 1.51
CA PHE A 144 4.62 -6.15 0.29
C PHE A 144 3.80 -4.89 0.57
N ASP A 145 4.08 -3.81 -0.16
CA ASP A 145 3.30 -2.57 -0.19
C ASP A 145 2.53 -2.46 -1.51
N ALA A 146 1.21 -2.29 -1.43
CA ALA A 146 0.38 -2.12 -2.62
C ALA A 146 0.51 -0.73 -3.26
N ASN A 147 1.14 0.24 -2.58
CA ASN A 147 1.35 1.61 -3.07
C ASN A 147 0.05 2.26 -3.62
N GLY A 148 -1.09 2.01 -2.97
CA GLY A 148 -2.39 2.53 -3.35
C GLY A 148 -3.10 1.75 -4.47
N ALA A 149 -2.53 0.65 -4.96
CA ALA A 149 -3.20 -0.25 -5.91
C ALA A 149 -4.22 -1.13 -5.16
N THR A 150 -5.46 -0.64 -5.04
CA THR A 150 -6.50 -1.21 -4.18
C THR A 150 -6.82 -2.68 -4.48
N GLN A 151 -6.89 -3.07 -5.74
CA GLN A 151 -7.19 -4.46 -6.12
C GLN A 151 -6.13 -5.45 -5.67
N ILE A 152 -4.85 -5.08 -5.79
CA ILE A 152 -3.76 -5.95 -5.33
C ILE A 152 -3.65 -5.95 -3.79
N GLU A 153 -4.06 -4.87 -3.14
CA GLU A 153 -4.14 -4.80 -1.69
C GLU A 153 -5.25 -5.71 -1.14
N ILE A 154 -6.42 -5.73 -1.77
CA ILE A 154 -7.49 -6.69 -1.47
C ILE A 154 -6.97 -8.12 -1.59
N LYS A 155 -6.29 -8.45 -2.71
CA LYS A 155 -5.68 -9.77 -2.92
C LYS A 155 -4.63 -10.11 -1.84
N LYS A 156 -3.77 -9.16 -1.47
CA LYS A 156 -2.80 -9.33 -0.36
C LYS A 156 -3.48 -9.78 0.93
N TYR A 157 -4.51 -9.05 1.36
CA TYR A 157 -5.21 -9.40 2.60
C TYR A 157 -6.01 -10.69 2.50
N THR A 158 -6.55 -11.01 1.34
CA THR A 158 -7.18 -12.31 1.08
C THR A 158 -6.18 -13.46 1.22
N LEU A 159 -4.99 -13.34 0.61
CA LEU A 159 -3.92 -14.35 0.74
C LEU A 159 -3.40 -14.46 2.18
N LEU A 160 -3.29 -13.34 2.92
CA LEU A 160 -2.97 -13.37 4.35
C LEU A 160 -4.05 -14.12 5.14
N GLY A 161 -5.33 -13.89 4.83
CA GLY A 161 -6.45 -14.63 5.42
C GLY A 161 -6.31 -16.13 5.18
N HIS A 162 -6.01 -16.56 3.95
CA HIS A 162 -5.78 -17.96 3.62
C HIS A 162 -4.60 -18.54 4.41
N ALA A 163 -3.47 -17.83 4.46
CA ALA A 163 -2.29 -18.29 5.19
C ALA A 163 -2.55 -18.45 6.69
N TYR A 164 -3.29 -17.54 7.31
CA TYR A 164 -3.67 -17.64 8.71
C TYR A 164 -4.70 -18.75 8.96
N ALA A 165 -5.68 -18.93 8.06
CA ALA A 165 -6.65 -20.00 8.15
C ALA A 165 -5.96 -21.38 8.16
N GLU A 166 -5.02 -21.60 7.26
CA GLU A 166 -4.22 -22.83 7.19
C GLU A 166 -3.32 -23.05 8.42
N GLN A 167 -2.92 -21.97 9.10
CA GLN A 167 -2.23 -22.03 10.41
C GLN A 167 -3.18 -22.25 11.59
N ASN A 168 -4.48 -22.41 11.34
CA ASN A 168 -5.53 -22.46 12.38
C ASN A 168 -5.62 -21.20 13.26
N LYS A 169 -5.10 -20.05 12.77
CA LYS A 169 -5.20 -18.74 13.42
C LYS A 169 -6.49 -18.06 13.01
N LYS A 170 -7.61 -18.56 13.55
CA LYS A 170 -8.97 -18.22 13.09
C LYS A 170 -9.28 -16.73 13.17
N ASP A 171 -8.90 -16.07 14.26
CA ASP A 171 -9.18 -14.65 14.46
C ASP A 171 -8.33 -13.76 13.54
N ASP A 172 -7.05 -14.10 13.37
CA ASP A 172 -6.15 -13.39 12.45
C ASP A 172 -6.64 -13.54 11.00
N ALA A 173 -7.10 -14.74 10.62
CA ALA A 173 -7.65 -15.00 9.30
C ALA A 173 -8.90 -14.16 9.02
N LEU A 174 -9.87 -14.16 9.94
CA LEU A 174 -11.08 -13.37 9.80
C LEU A 174 -10.77 -11.87 9.76
N SER A 175 -9.84 -11.42 10.60
CA SER A 175 -9.37 -10.02 10.58
C SER A 175 -8.76 -9.65 9.23
N ALA A 176 -7.93 -10.51 8.64
CA ALA A 176 -7.33 -10.28 7.33
C ALA A 176 -8.40 -10.22 6.22
N TYR A 177 -9.38 -11.12 6.20
CA TYR A 177 -10.48 -11.08 5.23
C TYR A 177 -11.35 -9.83 5.40
N LYS A 178 -11.71 -9.43 6.63
CA LYS A 178 -12.44 -8.18 6.89
C LYS A 178 -11.63 -6.98 6.41
N LYS A 179 -10.31 -7.00 6.57
CA LYS A 179 -9.43 -5.95 6.08
C LYS A 179 -9.41 -5.88 4.55
N ALA A 180 -9.39 -7.02 3.85
CA ALA A 180 -9.55 -7.06 2.40
C ALA A 180 -10.85 -6.35 1.95
N ALA A 181 -11.96 -6.62 2.63
CA ALA A 181 -13.26 -6.00 2.36
C ALA A 181 -13.36 -4.51 2.70
N SER A 182 -12.39 -3.96 3.44
CA SER A 182 -12.38 -2.54 3.84
C SER A 182 -11.40 -1.67 3.06
N VAL A 183 -10.62 -2.24 2.14
CA VAL A 183 -9.59 -1.50 1.38
C VAL A 183 -10.19 -0.42 0.50
N ASN A 184 -11.27 -0.72 -0.20
CA ASN A 184 -11.95 0.22 -1.09
C ASN A 184 -13.46 -0.05 -1.18
N GLU A 185 -14.21 0.55 -0.29
CA GLU A 185 -15.66 0.37 -0.23
C GLU A 185 -16.43 0.92 -1.45
N LYS A 186 -15.73 1.64 -2.35
CA LYS A 186 -16.31 2.16 -3.60
C LYS A 186 -16.16 1.19 -4.78
N ASP A 187 -15.41 0.11 -4.63
CA ASP A 187 -15.24 -0.91 -5.65
C ASP A 187 -16.29 -2.01 -5.46
N ASP A 188 -17.35 -1.94 -6.23
CA ASP A 188 -18.52 -2.81 -6.06
C ASP A 188 -18.24 -4.29 -6.29
N VAL A 189 -17.27 -4.63 -7.16
CA VAL A 189 -16.96 -6.02 -7.51
C VAL A 189 -16.01 -6.65 -6.51
N PHE A 190 -14.82 -6.07 -6.36
CA PHE A 190 -13.78 -6.68 -5.51
C PHE A 190 -14.12 -6.62 -4.03
N THR A 191 -14.81 -5.56 -3.60
CA THR A 191 -15.22 -5.45 -2.19
C THR A 191 -16.37 -6.39 -1.86
N ALA A 192 -17.34 -6.55 -2.75
CA ALA A 192 -18.41 -7.53 -2.56
C ALA A 192 -17.85 -8.96 -2.46
N ASP A 193 -16.92 -9.35 -3.32
CA ASP A 193 -16.26 -10.65 -3.27
C ASP A 193 -15.44 -10.85 -1.98
N ALA A 194 -14.75 -9.82 -1.53
CA ALA A 194 -14.01 -9.86 -0.28
C ALA A 194 -14.95 -9.99 0.94
N LEU A 195 -16.09 -9.29 0.94
CA LEU A 195 -17.13 -9.44 1.96
C LEU A 195 -17.71 -10.85 1.99
N MET A 196 -18.02 -11.42 0.82
CA MET A 196 -18.50 -12.78 0.70
C MET A 196 -17.49 -13.82 1.23
N THR A 197 -16.22 -13.61 0.92
CA THR A 197 -15.11 -14.44 1.44
C THR A 197 -15.02 -14.35 2.97
N ALA A 198 -15.07 -13.13 3.52
CA ALA A 198 -15.04 -12.91 4.96
C ALA A 198 -16.25 -13.53 5.66
N ALA A 199 -17.46 -13.39 5.07
CA ALA A 199 -18.70 -13.93 5.60
C ALA A 199 -18.70 -15.46 5.63
N SER A 200 -18.32 -16.07 4.52
CA SER A 200 -18.19 -17.53 4.40
C SER A 200 -17.18 -18.10 5.40
N TYR A 201 -16.04 -17.41 5.55
CA TYR A 201 -15.06 -17.83 6.55
C TYR A 201 -15.56 -17.67 7.99
N ALA A 202 -16.21 -16.55 8.31
CA ALA A 202 -16.82 -16.34 9.64
C ALA A 202 -17.82 -17.45 9.97
N GLU A 203 -18.67 -17.82 9.00
CA GLU A 203 -19.59 -18.94 9.14
C GLU A 203 -18.87 -20.27 9.41
N SER A 204 -17.83 -20.57 8.64
CA SER A 204 -17.06 -21.82 8.76
C SER A 204 -16.39 -22.01 10.12
N ILE A 205 -16.08 -20.92 10.81
CA ILE A 205 -15.48 -20.94 12.16
C ILE A 205 -16.50 -20.77 13.30
N GLY A 206 -17.81 -20.76 12.98
CA GLY A 206 -18.89 -20.64 13.93
C GLY A 206 -19.19 -19.23 14.42
N LYS A 207 -18.64 -18.19 13.80
CA LYS A 207 -18.93 -16.78 14.10
C LYS A 207 -20.16 -16.31 13.33
N THR A 208 -21.32 -16.89 13.68
CA THR A 208 -22.60 -16.71 12.97
C THR A 208 -23.01 -15.24 12.88
N ASN A 209 -22.86 -14.48 13.96
CA ASN A 209 -23.24 -13.06 13.97
C ASN A 209 -22.37 -12.22 13.02
N ASP A 210 -21.05 -12.46 13.01
CA ASP A 210 -20.14 -11.82 12.05
C ASP A 210 -20.51 -12.17 10.59
N ALA A 211 -20.85 -13.45 10.33
CA ALA A 211 -21.26 -13.88 9.01
C ALA A 211 -22.54 -13.17 8.53
N ILE A 212 -23.55 -13.10 9.40
CA ILE A 212 -24.82 -12.41 9.11
C ILE A 212 -24.57 -10.93 8.79
N GLU A 213 -23.77 -10.24 9.62
CA GLU A 213 -23.41 -8.83 9.40
C GLU A 213 -22.76 -8.61 8.05
N LEU A 214 -21.76 -9.43 7.70
CA LEU A 214 -21.02 -9.33 6.45
C LEU A 214 -21.90 -9.63 5.22
N TYR A 215 -22.76 -10.65 5.29
CA TYR A 215 -23.73 -10.95 4.22
C TYR A 215 -24.74 -9.82 4.04
N LYS A 216 -25.27 -9.26 5.13
CA LYS A 216 -26.16 -8.08 5.07
C LYS A 216 -25.45 -6.88 4.46
N LYS A 217 -24.22 -6.59 4.90
CA LYS A 217 -23.40 -5.51 4.32
C LYS A 217 -23.21 -5.71 2.80
N THR A 218 -22.99 -6.94 2.35
CA THR A 218 -22.90 -7.23 0.91
C THR A 218 -24.21 -6.93 0.20
N LYS A 219 -25.34 -7.38 0.73
CA LYS A 219 -26.66 -7.16 0.15
C LYS A 219 -27.04 -5.69 0.04
N ASP A 220 -26.83 -4.95 1.14
CA ASP A 220 -27.31 -3.59 1.29
C ASP A 220 -26.44 -2.59 0.52
N ASN A 221 -25.12 -2.78 0.54
CA ASN A 221 -24.19 -1.83 -0.04
C ASN A 221 -23.81 -2.14 -1.50
N TYR A 222 -23.95 -3.42 -1.92
CA TYR A 222 -23.53 -3.88 -3.26
C TYR A 222 -24.64 -4.65 -3.99
N PRO A 223 -25.81 -4.02 -4.20
CA PRO A 223 -26.97 -4.71 -4.78
C PRO A 223 -26.74 -5.20 -6.22
N ALA A 224 -25.78 -4.62 -6.94
CA ALA A 224 -25.40 -5.03 -8.29
C ALA A 224 -24.37 -6.18 -8.30
N ALA A 225 -23.83 -6.60 -7.15
CA ALA A 225 -22.85 -7.67 -7.08
C ALA A 225 -23.48 -9.01 -7.55
N PRO A 226 -22.72 -9.86 -8.29
CA PRO A 226 -23.22 -11.14 -8.81
C PRO A 226 -23.84 -12.04 -7.73
N ALA A 227 -23.22 -12.10 -6.53
CA ALA A 227 -23.74 -12.90 -5.42
C ALA A 227 -25.09 -12.42 -4.87
N VAL A 228 -25.38 -11.12 -5.00
CA VAL A 228 -26.69 -10.54 -4.63
C VAL A 228 -27.71 -10.79 -5.72
N GLN A 229 -27.36 -10.47 -6.97
CA GLN A 229 -28.23 -10.68 -8.12
C GLN A 229 -28.57 -12.15 -8.35
N GLY A 230 -27.65 -13.05 -8.09
CA GLY A 230 -27.84 -14.49 -8.17
C GLY A 230 -28.62 -15.10 -7.00
N GLY A 231 -28.93 -14.32 -5.96
CA GLY A 231 -29.64 -14.77 -4.76
C GLY A 231 -28.79 -15.57 -3.77
N ASP A 232 -27.48 -15.68 -3.96
CA ASP A 232 -26.61 -16.44 -3.07
C ASP A 232 -26.56 -15.84 -1.66
N VAL A 233 -26.53 -14.51 -1.55
CA VAL A 233 -26.55 -13.82 -0.26
C VAL A 233 -27.81 -14.12 0.52
N ASP A 234 -28.98 -14.11 -0.13
CA ASP A 234 -30.28 -14.44 0.52
C ASP A 234 -30.33 -15.90 0.97
N LYS A 235 -29.79 -16.80 0.16
CA LYS A 235 -29.66 -18.21 0.50
C LYS A 235 -28.80 -18.44 1.74
N TYR A 236 -27.66 -17.73 1.85
CA TYR A 236 -26.78 -17.84 3.02
C TYR A 236 -27.40 -17.23 4.26
N LEU A 237 -28.05 -16.06 4.14
CA LEU A 237 -28.79 -15.45 5.23
C LEU A 237 -29.94 -16.35 5.73
N ALA A 238 -30.73 -16.94 4.82
CA ALA A 238 -31.80 -17.86 5.18
C ALA A 238 -31.26 -19.11 5.91
N ARG A 239 -30.13 -19.67 5.47
CA ARG A 239 -29.47 -20.79 6.14
C ARG A 239 -29.05 -20.45 7.58
N LEU A 240 -28.69 -19.20 7.82
CA LEU A 240 -28.33 -18.68 9.16
C LEU A 240 -29.55 -18.23 9.98
N GLY A 241 -30.76 -18.49 9.51
CA GLY A 241 -32.01 -18.17 10.22
C GLY A 241 -32.49 -16.72 10.04
N VAL A 242 -31.87 -15.97 9.10
CA VAL A 242 -32.36 -14.63 8.74
C VAL A 242 -33.34 -14.75 7.60
N THR A 243 -34.65 -14.70 7.92
CA THR A 243 -35.71 -14.67 6.92
C THR A 243 -35.92 -13.26 6.39
N ASN A 244 -36.10 -13.11 5.08
CA ASN A 244 -36.57 -11.87 4.50
C ASN A 244 -38.07 -11.72 4.85
N ASP A 245 -38.39 -11.08 5.95
CA ASP A 245 -39.76 -10.63 6.20
C ASP A 245 -40.10 -9.51 5.21
N ASN A 246 -40.40 -9.90 3.97
CA ASN A 246 -41.02 -9.00 2.97
C ASN A 246 -42.51 -8.73 3.29
N ASN A 247 -42.86 -8.63 4.59
CA ASN A 247 -44.24 -8.39 5.01
C ASN A 247 -44.62 -6.91 5.13
N ASP A 248 -43.70 -5.97 4.80
CA ASP A 248 -44.00 -4.52 4.86
C ASP A 248 -44.35 -3.93 3.47
N ARG A 249 -44.92 -4.71 2.57
CA ARG A 249 -45.61 -4.19 1.37
C ARG A 249 -47.10 -4.45 1.50
N LYS A 250 -47.75 -3.64 2.31
CA LYS A 250 -49.16 -3.32 2.18
C LYS A 250 -49.37 -1.83 2.09
#